data_b9c28f6bc263a60d4b76ffbb0fd50c40
#
_entry.id   b9c28f6bc263a60d4b76ffbb0fd50c40
#
_cell.length_a   1.000
_cell.length_b   1.000
_cell.length_c   1.000
_cell.angle_alpha   90.00
_cell.angle_beta   90.00
_cell.angle_gamma   90.00
#
_symmetry.space_group_name_H-M   'P 1'
#
loop_
_entity.id
_entity.type
_entity.pdbx_description
1 polymer ?
#
loop_
_entity_poly.entity_id
_entity_poly.type
_entity_poly.pdbx_seq_one_letter_code
_entity_poly.pdbx_strand_id
1 'polypeptide(L)'
;MICSTGYTILIITTEEPNMKRKKPKRKTRVTRLRKNPIPYSKYRIEWFDIASDSGWATDTEFNKMKLATPVSEGWLYEKNECVIKIFASYDKDEDGIVFGERTVIPLSCVKKMRKLN
;
A
#
# COMPACT_ATOMS: atom_id res chain seq x y z
N MET A 1 -14.32 17.74 3.37
CA MET A 1 -14.59 16.99 2.88
C MET A 1 -14.60 15.79 3.37
N ILE A 2 -15.26 15.12 3.33
CA ILE A 2 -15.40 14.10 3.90
C ILE A 2 -15.33 13.01 3.11
N CYS A 3 -14.69 12.18 3.25
CA CYS A 3 -14.72 11.07 2.52
C CYS A 3 -15.81 10.33 3.00
N SER A 4 -16.50 9.83 2.33
CA SER A 4 -17.53 9.21 2.74
C SER A 4 -17.35 8.14 3.33
N THR A 5 -17.49 7.69 3.86
CA THR A 5 -17.29 6.74 4.56
C THR A 5 -17.99 5.71 4.42
N GLY A 6 -18.56 5.48 4.56
CA GLY A 6 -19.26 4.46 4.50
C GLY A 6 -18.65 3.27 4.10
N TYR A 7 -18.26 3.03 3.42
CA TYR A 7 -17.79 1.92 3.08
C TYR A 7 -16.72 1.48 3.28
N THR A 8 -16.36 1.45 3.52
CA THR A 8 -15.38 1.18 3.82
C THR A 8 -14.89 0.10 3.84
N ILE A 9 -14.74 -0.38 3.78
CA ILE A 9 -14.39 -1.36 3.84
C ILE A 9 -13.38 -1.97 3.89
N LEU A 10 -12.81 -2.08 3.90
CA LEU A 10 -12.02 -2.52 4.00
C LEU A 10 -11.21 -3.34 4.10
N ILE A 11 -10.76 -3.66 4.14
CA ILE A 11 -10.13 -4.46 3.87
C ILE A 11 -8.82 -4.56 4.06
N ILE A 12 -8.33 -4.20 4.77
CA ILE A 12 -7.11 -4.15 5.08
C ILE A 12 -6.72 -5.27 5.70
N THR A 13 -6.58 -6.11 5.41
CA THR A 13 -6.27 -7.18 6.01
C THR A 13 -5.06 -7.30 6.53
N THR A 14 -4.66 -7.04 7.10
CA THR A 14 -3.52 -7.10 7.68
C THR A 14 -3.22 -8.27 8.13
N GLU A 15 -3.25 -9.02 8.15
CA GLU A 15 -3.05 -10.07 8.66
C GLU A 15 -1.95 -10.49 9.13
N GLU A 16 -1.54 -10.71 9.64
CA GLU A 16 -0.56 -10.99 10.19
C GLU A 16 -0.54 -12.15 10.55
N PRO A 17 -0.32 -12.76 10.51
CA PRO A 17 -0.39 -13.90 10.79
C PRO A 17 -0.02 -14.39 11.81
N ASN A 18 0.11 -14.72 12.07
CA ASN A 18 0.34 -15.20 12.90
C ASN A 18 1.11 -15.69 13.53
N MET A 19 1.35 -15.87 13.68
CA MET A 19 2.09 -16.20 14.17
C MET A 19 2.39 -16.94 15.05
N LYS A 20 2.35 -17.34 15.35
CA LYS A 20 2.50 -17.98 16.17
C LYS A 20 3.52 -18.66 16.30
N ARG A 21 3.93 -18.95 16.12
CA ARG A 21 4.73 -19.52 16.22
C ARG A 21 5.70 -19.72 16.70
N LYS A 22 6.23 -19.90 16.78
CA LYS A 22 7.03 -20.21 17.10
C LYS A 22 8.05 -19.95 17.46
N LYS A 23 8.63 -20.04 17.66
CA LYS A 23 9.54 -19.88 18.04
C LYS A 23 10.71 -19.88 17.88
N PRO A 24 11.23 -19.54 17.93
CA PRO A 24 12.27 -19.43 17.68
C PRO A 24 13.34 -19.76 18.10
N LYS A 25 14.00 -19.96 18.10
CA LYS A 25 14.87 -20.28 18.40
C LYS A 25 16.05 -19.69 18.41
N ARG A 26 16.55 -19.58 18.21
CA ARG A 26 17.55 -19.20 18.18
C ARG A 26 18.03 -18.15 17.76
N LYS A 27 18.16 -17.73 17.65
CA LYS A 27 18.52 -16.83 17.37
C LYS A 27 19.39 -16.28 16.91
N THR A 28 19.66 -16.03 16.60
CA THR A 28 20.37 -15.67 16.17
C THR A 28 20.98 -14.64 15.95
N ARG A 29 21.42 -14.23 16.03
CA ARG A 29 22.04 -13.36 16.00
C ARG A 29 22.08 -12.53 15.01
N VAL A 30 21.90 -12.49 14.47
CA VAL A 30 21.95 -11.88 13.53
C VAL A 30 21.23 -10.95 13.20
N THR A 31 20.83 -10.77 13.14
CA THR A 31 20.05 -10.10 12.80
C THR A 31 20.03 -8.88 13.05
N ARG A 32 20.18 -8.47 13.51
CA ARG A 32 20.11 -7.38 13.91
C ARG A 32 20.27 -6.45 12.96
N LEU A 33 20.34 -6.29 12.32
CA LEU A 33 20.68 -5.48 11.49
C LEU A 33 19.76 -5.02 10.70
N ARG A 34 18.99 -5.39 10.65
CA ARG A 34 18.11 -5.06 9.86
C ARG A 34 17.18 -4.14 10.34
N LYS A 35 17.28 -3.35 11.02
CA LYS A 35 16.40 -2.53 11.46
C LYS A 35 16.00 -1.60 10.45
N ASN A 36 14.86 -1.17 10.32
CA ASN A 36 14.42 -0.17 9.44
C ASN A 36 15.17 1.08 9.72
N PRO A 37 15.80 1.68 8.75
CA PRO A 37 16.49 2.93 8.95
C PRO A 37 15.53 4.11 9.09
N ILE A 38 14.26 3.93 8.83
CA ILE A 38 13.28 4.99 8.94
C ILE A 38 12.09 4.47 9.73
N PRO A 39 11.37 5.35 10.37
CA PRO A 39 10.27 4.92 11.21
C PRO A 39 8.97 4.67 10.46
N TYR A 40 9.06 3.99 9.36
CA TYR A 40 7.89 3.68 8.55
C TYR A 40 7.94 2.22 8.17
N SER A 41 6.79 1.59 8.12
CA SER A 41 6.71 0.19 7.71
C SER A 41 6.43 0.10 6.24
N LYS A 42 6.89 -0.96 5.63
CA LYS A 42 6.73 -1.15 4.20
C LYS A 42 5.52 -2.01 3.94
N TYR A 43 4.75 -1.64 2.91
CA TYR A 43 3.51 -2.32 2.56
C TYR A 43 3.45 -2.60 1.08
N ARG A 44 2.70 -3.61 0.74
CA ARG A 44 2.35 -3.93 -0.62
C ARG A 44 0.88 -3.66 -0.74
N ILE A 45 0.47 -2.86 -1.72
CA ILE A 45 -0.89 -2.45 -1.88
C ILE A 45 -1.37 -2.81 -3.28
N GLU A 46 -2.44 -3.56 -3.35
CA GLU A 46 -3.12 -3.84 -4.60
C GLU A 46 -4.30 -2.90 -4.66
N TRP A 47 -4.47 -2.21 -5.74
CA TRP A 47 -5.51 -1.20 -5.78
C TRP A 47 -6.13 -1.15 -7.17
N PHE A 48 -7.28 -0.50 -7.26
CA PHE A 48 -8.00 -0.38 -8.51
C PHE A 48 -7.70 0.98 -9.11
N ASP A 49 -7.35 0.98 -10.37
CA ASP A 49 -7.08 2.22 -11.07
C ASP A 49 -8.07 2.34 -12.20
N ILE A 50 -8.35 3.56 -12.60
CA ILE A 50 -9.31 3.77 -13.67
C ILE A 50 -8.72 3.28 -14.97
N ALA A 51 -9.58 2.90 -15.87
CA ALA A 51 -9.18 2.51 -17.22
C ALA A 51 -9.93 3.41 -18.17
N SER A 52 -9.24 3.92 -19.16
CA SER A 52 -9.82 4.82 -20.14
C SER A 52 -9.42 4.41 -21.53
N ASP A 53 -10.28 4.65 -22.48
CA ASP A 53 -9.97 4.37 -23.83
C ASP A 53 -10.74 5.39 -24.65
N SER A 54 -10.05 6.17 -25.45
CA SER A 54 -10.69 7.24 -26.20
C SER A 54 -11.20 6.77 -27.56
N GLY A 55 -11.06 5.49 -27.86
CA GLY A 55 -11.54 4.95 -29.14
C GLY A 55 -13.04 4.65 -29.10
N TRP A 56 -13.51 4.13 -30.18
CA TRP A 56 -14.90 3.76 -30.29
C TRP A 56 -15.02 2.25 -30.08
N ALA A 57 -16.06 1.83 -29.40
CA ALA A 57 -16.22 0.44 -29.06
C ALA A 57 -17.70 0.06 -29.14
N THR A 58 -17.96 -1.18 -29.45
CA THR A 58 -19.31 -1.69 -29.37
C THR A 58 -19.63 -1.96 -27.91
N ASP A 59 -20.87 -2.25 -27.62
CA ASP A 59 -21.23 -2.54 -26.24
C ASP A 59 -20.56 -3.82 -25.77
N THR A 60 -20.32 -4.78 -26.64
CA THR A 60 -19.64 -5.99 -26.26
C THR A 60 -18.19 -5.67 -25.82
N GLU A 61 -17.54 -4.82 -26.58
CA GLU A 61 -16.18 -4.42 -26.23
C GLU A 61 -16.14 -3.58 -24.97
N PHE A 62 -17.10 -2.69 -24.83
CA PHE A 62 -17.16 -1.83 -23.68
C PHE A 62 -17.38 -2.66 -22.41
N ASN A 63 -18.20 -3.69 -22.50
CA ASN A 63 -18.46 -4.54 -21.35
C ASN A 63 -17.25 -5.34 -20.91
N LYS A 64 -16.25 -5.45 -21.75
CA LYS A 64 -15.04 -6.15 -21.39
C LYS A 64 -14.04 -5.28 -20.67
N MET A 65 -14.26 -3.98 -20.67
CA MET A 65 -13.34 -3.08 -19.99
C MET A 65 -13.42 -3.33 -18.50
N LYS A 66 -12.27 -3.35 -17.87
CA LYS A 66 -12.19 -3.57 -16.45
C LYS A 66 -11.22 -2.59 -15.84
N LEU A 67 -11.35 -2.35 -14.56
CA LEU A 67 -10.40 -1.52 -13.87
C LEU A 67 -9.03 -2.19 -13.88
N ALA A 68 -7.99 -1.40 -13.96
CA ALA A 68 -6.66 -1.92 -13.79
C ALA A 68 -6.45 -2.22 -12.31
N THR A 69 -5.59 -3.18 -12.03
CA THR A 69 -5.32 -3.54 -10.65
C THR A 69 -3.82 -3.55 -10.40
N PRO A 70 -3.20 -2.40 -10.37
CA PRO A 70 -1.77 -2.34 -10.16
C PRO A 70 -1.39 -2.69 -8.72
N VAL A 71 -0.13 -3.00 -8.55
CA VAL A 71 0.42 -3.31 -7.25
C VAL A 71 1.52 -2.31 -6.98
N SER A 72 1.48 -1.66 -5.83
CA SER A 72 2.49 -0.71 -5.44
C SER A 72 3.11 -1.15 -4.14
N GLU A 73 4.40 -0.93 -3.99
CA GLU A 73 5.07 -1.22 -2.74
C GLU A 73 5.77 0.04 -2.28
N GLY A 74 5.70 0.31 -1.02
CA GLY A 74 6.37 1.48 -0.49
C GLY A 74 6.16 1.55 1.00
N TRP A 75 6.83 2.52 1.61
CA TRP A 75 6.68 2.72 3.04
C TRP A 75 5.43 3.55 3.28
N LEU A 76 4.68 3.17 4.29
CA LEU A 76 3.44 3.86 4.60
C LEU A 76 3.74 5.13 5.39
N TYR A 77 3.43 6.26 4.79
CA TYR A 77 3.62 7.53 5.45
C TYR A 77 2.41 7.87 6.32
N GLU A 78 1.23 7.65 5.78
CA GLU A 78 0.03 8.01 6.49
C GLU A 78 -1.15 7.22 5.94
N LYS A 79 -2.05 6.84 6.81
CA LYS A 79 -3.29 6.22 6.40
C LYS A 79 -4.37 6.87 7.23
N ASN A 80 -5.35 7.44 6.56
CA ASN A 80 -6.47 8.02 7.28
C ASN A 80 -7.75 7.49 6.64
N GLU A 81 -8.88 8.07 6.95
CA GLU A 81 -10.13 7.54 6.47
C GLU A 81 -10.33 7.73 5.00
N CYS A 82 -9.57 8.59 4.39
CA CYS A 82 -9.76 8.93 3.00
C CYS A 82 -8.70 8.39 2.07
N VAL A 83 -7.46 8.39 2.51
CA VAL A 83 -6.35 8.07 1.61
C VAL A 83 -5.27 7.32 2.33
N ILE A 84 -4.41 6.71 1.53
CA ILE A 84 -3.17 6.12 1.98
C ILE A 84 -2.07 6.83 1.23
N LYS A 85 -1.03 7.23 1.94
CA LYS A 85 0.12 7.87 1.33
C LYS A 85 1.33 6.99 1.51
N ILE A 86 2.00 6.66 0.43
CA ILE A 86 3.20 5.83 0.49
C ILE A 86 4.30 6.52 -0.30
N PHE A 87 5.52 6.16 -0.01
CA PHE A 87 6.66 6.64 -0.77
C PHE A 87 7.61 5.48 -1.02
N ALA A 88 8.28 5.52 -2.14
CA ALA A 88 9.17 4.43 -2.54
C ALA A 88 10.64 4.81 -2.48
N SER A 89 10.94 6.07 -2.27
CA SER A 89 12.32 6.53 -2.12
C SER A 89 12.37 7.60 -1.07
N TYR A 90 13.51 7.79 -0.48
CA TYR A 90 13.67 8.87 0.47
C TYR A 90 15.14 9.25 0.56
N ASP A 91 15.38 10.45 1.05
CA ASP A 91 16.72 10.88 1.35
C ASP A 91 16.70 11.41 2.78
N LYS A 92 17.82 11.30 3.46
CA LYS A 92 17.87 11.66 4.84
C LYS A 92 19.08 12.51 5.07
N ASP A 93 18.91 13.67 5.58
CA ASP A 93 20.02 14.53 5.90
C ASP A 93 19.82 15.12 7.28
N GLU A 94 20.59 16.14 7.62
CA GLU A 94 20.51 16.65 8.97
C GLU A 94 19.24 17.39 9.24
N ASP A 95 18.52 17.78 8.21
CA ASP A 95 17.25 18.47 8.40
C ASP A 95 16.08 17.51 8.48
N GLY A 96 16.31 16.23 8.25
CA GLY A 96 15.25 15.25 8.33
C GLY A 96 15.15 14.42 7.08
N ILE A 97 13.96 13.90 6.84
CA ILE A 97 13.72 13.02 5.71
C ILE A 97 12.92 13.73 4.67
N VAL A 98 13.33 13.58 3.43
CA VAL A 98 12.54 14.04 2.30
C VAL A 98 12.09 12.81 1.53
N PHE A 99 10.90 12.84 1.01
CA PHE A 99 10.26 11.67 0.45
C PHE A 99 10.12 11.78 -1.05
N GLY A 100 10.46 10.72 -1.75
CA GLY A 100 10.34 10.67 -3.20
C GLY A 100 9.45 9.55 -3.65
N GLU A 101 9.08 9.60 -4.91
CA GLU A 101 8.18 8.60 -5.49
C GLU A 101 6.96 8.42 -4.61
N ARG A 102 6.27 9.49 -4.40
CA ARG A 102 5.12 9.52 -3.50
C ARG A 102 3.85 9.20 -4.25
N THR A 103 2.99 8.43 -3.62
CA THR A 103 1.73 8.05 -4.20
C THR A 103 0.64 8.22 -3.16
N VAL A 104 -0.47 8.80 -3.56
CA VAL A 104 -1.63 8.93 -2.70
C VAL A 104 -2.74 8.13 -3.35
N ILE A 105 -3.27 7.16 -2.63
CA ILE A 105 -4.30 6.28 -3.16
C ILE A 105 -5.55 6.46 -2.32
N PRO A 106 -6.70 6.71 -2.94
CA PRO A 106 -7.93 6.78 -2.17
C PRO A 106 -8.19 5.44 -1.49
N LEU A 107 -8.59 5.49 -0.25
CA LEU A 107 -8.81 4.25 0.48
C LEU A 107 -9.86 3.40 -0.20
N SER A 108 -10.84 4.01 -0.82
CA SER A 108 -11.88 3.26 -1.51
C SER A 108 -11.38 2.51 -2.72
N CYS A 109 -10.18 2.82 -3.20
CA CYS A 109 -9.62 2.12 -4.34
C CYS A 109 -8.69 0.99 -3.92
N VAL A 110 -8.44 0.83 -2.64
CA VAL A 110 -7.53 -0.22 -2.18
C VAL A 110 -8.24 -1.55 -2.21
N LYS A 111 -7.64 -2.51 -2.88
CA LYS A 111 -8.19 -3.85 -2.94
C LYS A 111 -7.61 -4.69 -1.81
N LYS A 112 -6.34 -4.56 -1.55
CA LYS A 112 -5.69 -5.38 -0.55
C LYS A 112 -4.41 -4.70 -0.11
N MET A 113 -4.10 -4.77 1.16
CA MET A 113 -2.93 -4.13 1.70
C MET A 113 -2.26 -5.09 2.67
N ARG A 114 -0.97 -5.26 2.54
CA ARG A 114 -0.26 -6.22 3.36
C ARG A 114 1.09 -5.65 3.79
N LYS A 115 1.37 -5.79 5.07
CA LYS A 115 2.63 -5.31 5.60
C LYS A 115 3.74 -6.26 5.18
N LEU A 116 4.86 -5.72 4.77
CA LEU A 116 5.94 -6.52 4.24
C LEU A 116 7.04 -6.78 5.25
N ASN A 117 7.09 -6.08 6.34
CA ASN A 117 8.10 -6.40 7.33
C ASN A 117 7.58 -6.03 8.71
#